data_319547d0464c5c8f228b78fe9d46d438
#
_entry.id   319547d0464c5c8f228b78fe9d46d438
#
_cell.length_a   1.000
_cell.length_b   1.000
_cell.length_c   1.000
_cell.angle_alpha   90.00
_cell.angle_beta   90.00
_cell.angle_gamma   90.00
#
_symmetry.space_group_name_H-M   'P 1'
#
loop_
_entity.id
_entity.type
_entity.pdbx_description
1 polymer ?
#
loop_
_entity_poly.entity_id
_entity_poly.type
_entity_poly.pdbx_seq_one_letter_code
_entity_poly.pdbx_strand_id
1 'polypeptide(L)'
;MKLRRILSVSAATAALLPVVVAAAPASQAAPAAEIPTCYDVSNGQYHNNALVGRSFGIPESITLGTHWTTYTATLTNASAKELKSFELSAKLGSYVYNEGERDLSPYGDLQYWDTSQRAWKTLRQADGNAGGTIPGPKTLKPRESVHVQLRFRVGEDLPLDHNYDAFTGLTGTFIDRYRDTDCTSDGVAVGGFYPRKG
;
A
#
# COMPACT_ATOMS: atom_id res chain seq x y z
N MET A 1 42.33 28.28 70.74
CA MET A 1 43.46 27.71 69.96
C MET A 1 43.01 27.43 68.56
N LYS A 2 43.50 28.15 67.55
CA LYS A 2 43.11 28.01 66.13
C LYS A 2 44.24 27.27 65.38
N LEU A 3 43.95 26.08 64.86
CA LEU A 3 44.86 25.42 63.95
C LEU A 3 44.34 25.60 62.51
N ARG A 4 45.08 26.32 61.72
CA ARG A 4 44.91 26.40 60.23
C ARG A 4 45.62 25.23 59.57
N ARG A 5 44.93 24.41 58.82
CA ARG A 5 45.52 23.45 57.91
C ARG A 5 45.50 24.03 56.51
N ILE A 6 46.66 24.15 55.92
CA ILE A 6 46.92 24.54 54.53
C ILE A 6 46.77 23.26 53.67
N LEU A 7 45.83 23.30 52.70
CA LEU A 7 45.65 22.25 51.69
C LEU A 7 46.37 22.68 50.39
N SER A 8 47.40 21.94 50.03
CA SER A 8 48.15 22.11 48.80
C SER A 8 47.31 21.54 47.64
N VAL A 9 47.03 22.35 46.63
CA VAL A 9 46.35 21.93 45.41
C VAL A 9 47.42 21.54 44.38
N SER A 10 47.50 20.26 44.05
CA SER A 10 48.35 19.76 42.97
C SER A 10 47.50 19.82 41.66
N ALA A 11 47.90 20.66 40.73
CA ALA A 11 47.34 20.72 39.40
C ALA A 11 47.91 19.57 38.55
N ALA A 12 47.03 18.61 38.23
CA ALA A 12 47.35 17.57 37.24
C ALA A 12 46.86 18.05 35.87
N THR A 13 47.79 18.35 34.99
CA THR A 13 47.58 18.65 33.58
C THR A 13 47.25 17.35 32.82
N ALA A 14 45.97 17.09 32.51
CA ALA A 14 45.58 16.00 31.64
C ALA A 14 45.76 16.44 30.19
N ALA A 15 46.69 15.81 29.47
CA ALA A 15 46.87 15.96 28.04
C ALA A 15 45.70 15.24 27.32
N LEU A 16 44.77 15.99 26.70
CA LEU A 16 43.75 15.47 25.83
C LEU A 16 44.36 15.13 24.47
N LEU A 17 44.56 13.85 24.19
CA LEU A 17 44.82 13.36 22.83
C LEU A 17 43.52 13.37 22.02
N PRO A 18 43.50 13.97 20.82
CA PRO A 18 42.33 13.87 19.96
C PRO A 18 42.22 12.44 19.43
N VAL A 19 41.17 11.72 19.85
CA VAL A 19 40.76 10.46 19.24
C VAL A 19 40.12 10.80 17.92
N VAL A 20 40.85 10.62 16.82
CA VAL A 20 40.26 10.66 15.47
C VAL A 20 39.44 9.37 15.29
N VAL A 21 38.14 9.46 15.51
CA VAL A 21 37.19 8.41 15.13
C VAL A 21 37.08 8.46 13.60
N ALA A 22 37.81 7.58 12.91
CA ALA A 22 37.59 7.33 11.51
C ALA A 22 36.17 6.73 11.35
N ALA A 23 35.20 7.55 10.92
CA ALA A 23 33.89 7.07 10.53
C ALA A 23 34.09 6.14 9.33
N ALA A 24 33.93 4.83 9.54
CA ALA A 24 33.81 3.88 8.43
C ALA A 24 32.67 4.32 7.54
N PRO A 25 32.85 4.36 6.20
CA PRO A 25 31.74 4.65 5.30
C PRO A 25 30.63 3.63 5.55
N ALA A 26 29.42 4.11 5.89
CA ALA A 26 28.26 3.27 5.97
C ALA A 26 28.11 2.58 4.59
N SER A 27 28.31 1.27 4.57
CA SER A 27 28.04 0.48 3.38
C SER A 27 26.55 0.65 3.09
N GLN A 28 26.22 1.41 2.07
CA GLN A 28 24.85 1.46 1.55
C GLN A 28 24.52 0.04 1.12
N ALA A 29 23.62 -0.62 1.86
CA ALA A 29 23.05 -1.88 1.43
C ALA A 29 22.44 -1.64 0.05
N ALA A 30 22.88 -2.42 -0.94
CA ALA A 30 22.26 -2.38 -2.26
C ALA A 30 20.74 -2.58 -2.08
N PRO A 31 19.89 -1.82 -2.80
CA PRO A 31 18.44 -2.04 -2.73
C PRO A 31 18.18 -3.52 -3.03
N ALA A 32 17.35 -4.14 -2.20
CA ALA A 32 16.93 -5.53 -2.42
C ALA A 32 16.35 -5.62 -3.84
N ALA A 33 16.81 -6.59 -4.62
CA ALA A 33 16.30 -6.80 -5.97
C ALA A 33 14.78 -6.99 -5.89
N GLU A 34 14.04 -6.22 -6.64
CA GLU A 34 12.59 -6.31 -6.72
C GLU A 34 12.22 -7.67 -7.34
N ILE A 35 11.33 -8.42 -6.70
CA ILE A 35 10.87 -9.71 -7.21
C ILE A 35 9.98 -9.42 -8.44
N PRO A 36 10.32 -9.97 -9.63
CA PRO A 36 9.56 -9.69 -10.84
C PRO A 36 8.14 -10.25 -10.76
N THR A 37 7.23 -9.76 -11.60
CA THR A 37 5.88 -10.35 -11.69
C THR A 37 5.93 -11.70 -12.42
N CYS A 38 5.02 -12.60 -12.07
CA CYS A 38 4.93 -13.88 -12.77
C CYS A 38 4.49 -13.71 -14.22
N TYR A 39 3.78 -12.65 -14.52
CA TYR A 39 3.42 -12.27 -15.89
C TYR A 39 4.67 -11.94 -16.72
N ASP A 40 5.59 -11.12 -16.19
CA ASP A 40 6.83 -10.75 -16.89
C ASP A 40 7.76 -11.95 -17.07
N VAL A 41 7.97 -12.75 -16.01
CA VAL A 41 8.82 -13.96 -16.05
C VAL A 41 8.31 -14.98 -17.07
N SER A 42 7.01 -15.01 -17.29
CA SER A 42 6.36 -15.95 -18.23
C SER A 42 6.16 -15.42 -19.65
N ASN A 43 6.55 -14.16 -19.92
CA ASN A 43 6.19 -13.46 -21.15
C ASN A 43 4.67 -13.45 -21.42
N GLY A 44 3.88 -13.15 -20.37
CA GLY A 44 2.44 -13.05 -20.46
C GLY A 44 1.67 -14.40 -20.47
N GLN A 45 2.35 -15.52 -20.30
CA GLN A 45 1.71 -16.85 -20.33
C GLN A 45 1.19 -17.32 -18.97
N TYR A 46 1.61 -16.66 -17.88
CA TYR A 46 1.19 -17.02 -16.53
C TYR A 46 -0.20 -16.50 -16.24
N HIS A 47 -1.09 -17.40 -15.89
CA HIS A 47 -2.44 -17.11 -15.43
C HIS A 47 -2.64 -17.72 -14.05
N ASN A 48 -2.88 -16.89 -13.05
CA ASN A 48 -3.14 -17.35 -11.70
C ASN A 48 -4.61 -17.17 -11.32
N ASN A 49 -5.25 -18.26 -10.90
CA ASN A 49 -6.61 -18.26 -10.36
C ASN A 49 -6.62 -18.58 -8.86
N ALA A 50 -5.47 -18.45 -8.19
CA ALA A 50 -5.36 -18.78 -6.77
C ALA A 50 -6.15 -17.80 -5.89
N LEU A 51 -6.25 -16.55 -6.32
CA LEU A 51 -6.95 -15.51 -5.57
C LEU A 51 -8.18 -15.04 -6.34
N VAL A 52 -9.37 -15.23 -5.74
CA VAL A 52 -10.64 -14.80 -6.32
C VAL A 52 -11.19 -13.62 -5.54
N GLY A 53 -11.44 -12.51 -6.25
CA GLY A 53 -11.97 -11.27 -5.67
C GLY A 53 -13.45 -11.05 -5.95
N ARG A 54 -14.13 -10.40 -5.00
CA ARG A 54 -15.51 -9.91 -5.14
C ARG A 54 -15.69 -8.59 -4.41
N SER A 55 -16.39 -7.66 -5.04
CA SER A 55 -16.79 -6.38 -4.44
C SER A 55 -18.31 -6.26 -4.38
N PHE A 56 -18.85 -5.73 -3.27
CA PHE A 56 -20.28 -5.57 -3.04
C PHE A 56 -20.57 -4.16 -2.49
N GLY A 57 -21.59 -3.51 -3.02
CA GLY A 57 -22.03 -2.19 -2.55
C GLY A 57 -21.47 -1.01 -3.33
N ILE A 58 -20.79 -1.26 -4.46
CA ILE A 58 -20.40 -0.20 -5.39
C ILE A 58 -21.59 0.03 -6.34
N PRO A 59 -22.20 1.23 -6.36
CA PRO A 59 -23.27 1.53 -7.28
C PRO A 59 -22.72 1.75 -8.69
N GLU A 60 -23.55 1.56 -9.71
CA GLU A 60 -23.20 1.80 -11.11
C GLU A 60 -22.77 3.26 -11.36
N SER A 61 -23.33 4.21 -10.60
CA SER A 61 -22.93 5.62 -10.69
C SER A 61 -22.86 6.27 -9.32
N ILE A 62 -21.96 7.25 -9.19
CA ILE A 62 -21.78 8.05 -7.97
C ILE A 62 -21.96 9.53 -8.29
N THR A 63 -22.50 10.28 -7.33
CA THR A 63 -22.55 11.74 -7.38
C THR A 63 -21.25 12.31 -6.84
N LEU A 64 -20.66 13.26 -7.59
CA LEU A 64 -19.46 13.99 -7.15
C LEU A 64 -19.77 14.79 -5.88
N GLY A 65 -18.74 14.97 -5.03
CA GLY A 65 -18.83 15.80 -3.84
C GLY A 65 -18.45 15.10 -2.55
N THR A 66 -19.12 15.46 -1.46
CA THR A 66 -18.68 15.08 -0.10
C THR A 66 -19.21 13.73 0.39
N HIS A 67 -20.13 13.09 -0.33
CA HIS A 67 -20.76 11.86 0.11
C HIS A 67 -19.84 10.64 -0.05
N TRP A 68 -19.72 9.85 1.01
CA TRP A 68 -18.97 8.62 1.00
C TRP A 68 -19.80 7.45 0.49
N THR A 69 -19.26 6.72 -0.48
CA THR A 69 -19.78 5.42 -0.92
C THR A 69 -19.02 4.33 -0.18
N THR A 70 -19.73 3.52 0.60
CA THR A 70 -19.12 2.42 1.37
C THR A 70 -19.40 1.09 0.66
N TYR A 71 -18.37 0.22 0.59
CA TYR A 71 -18.47 -1.10 -0.01
C TYR A 71 -17.61 -2.11 0.73
N THR A 72 -17.81 -3.39 0.46
CA THR A 72 -16.98 -4.47 1.00
C THR A 72 -16.28 -5.19 -0.14
N ALA A 73 -14.97 -5.35 -0.03
CA ALA A 73 -14.16 -6.16 -0.92
C ALA A 73 -13.69 -7.43 -0.20
N THR A 74 -13.73 -8.55 -0.91
CA THR A 74 -13.33 -9.86 -0.40
C THR A 74 -12.35 -10.50 -1.35
N LEU A 75 -11.25 -11.03 -0.82
CA LEU A 75 -10.31 -11.88 -1.55
C LEU A 75 -10.27 -13.25 -0.90
N THR A 76 -10.44 -14.29 -1.69
CA THR A 76 -10.47 -15.69 -1.23
C THR A 76 -9.37 -16.48 -1.89
N ASN A 77 -8.57 -17.19 -1.11
CA ASN A 77 -7.63 -18.18 -1.65
C ASN A 77 -8.41 -19.40 -2.15
N ALA A 78 -8.63 -19.48 -3.45
CA ALA A 78 -9.31 -20.59 -4.10
C ALA A 78 -8.38 -21.79 -4.38
N SER A 79 -7.07 -21.64 -4.16
CA SER A 79 -6.08 -22.70 -4.39
C SER A 79 -6.04 -23.70 -3.23
N ALA A 80 -5.35 -24.83 -3.48
CA ALA A 80 -5.05 -25.84 -2.45
C ALA A 80 -3.78 -25.50 -1.64
N LYS A 81 -3.08 -24.41 -1.94
CA LYS A 81 -1.83 -24.00 -1.30
C LYS A 81 -2.03 -22.77 -0.43
N GLU A 82 -1.23 -22.63 0.62
CA GLU A 82 -1.11 -21.38 1.36
C GLU A 82 -0.39 -20.33 0.51
N LEU A 83 -0.97 -19.13 0.40
CA LEU A 83 -0.34 -17.98 -0.24
C LEU A 83 0.56 -17.29 0.78
N LYS A 84 1.85 -17.14 0.45
CA LYS A 84 2.88 -16.57 1.34
C LYS A 84 3.25 -15.15 0.92
N SER A 85 3.82 -14.39 1.86
CA SER A 85 4.15 -12.97 1.66
C SER A 85 2.95 -12.19 1.12
N PHE A 86 1.77 -12.50 1.69
CA PHE A 86 0.51 -11.92 1.26
C PHE A 86 0.43 -10.46 1.73
N GLU A 87 0.13 -9.56 0.81
CA GLU A 87 -0.02 -8.14 1.05
C GLU A 87 -1.31 -7.62 0.44
N LEU A 88 -1.91 -6.65 1.11
CA LEU A 88 -3.14 -5.99 0.68
C LEU A 88 -2.88 -4.56 0.29
N SER A 89 -3.47 -4.14 -0.81
CA SER A 89 -3.55 -2.73 -1.20
C SER A 89 -4.92 -2.42 -1.78
N ALA A 90 -5.30 -1.14 -1.75
CA ALA A 90 -6.50 -0.70 -2.44
C ALA A 90 -6.20 0.54 -3.28
N LYS A 91 -6.96 0.70 -4.36
CA LYS A 91 -6.85 1.82 -5.28
C LYS A 91 -8.24 2.31 -5.70
N LEU A 92 -8.34 3.63 -5.87
CA LEU A 92 -9.41 4.32 -6.59
C LEU A 92 -8.78 4.99 -7.79
N GLY A 93 -9.36 4.84 -8.98
CA GLY A 93 -8.78 5.41 -10.20
C GLY A 93 -9.68 5.21 -11.42
N SER A 94 -9.12 5.45 -12.58
CA SER A 94 -9.73 5.10 -13.86
C SER A 94 -8.72 4.40 -14.76
N TYR A 95 -9.23 3.60 -15.69
CA TYR A 95 -8.40 3.08 -16.78
C TYR A 95 -8.11 4.21 -17.77
N VAL A 96 -6.83 4.33 -18.14
CA VAL A 96 -6.34 5.31 -19.10
C VAL A 96 -5.82 4.53 -20.30
N TYR A 97 -6.57 4.54 -21.39
CA TYR A 97 -6.26 3.76 -22.60
C TYR A 97 -5.60 4.61 -23.69
N ASN A 98 -5.85 5.93 -23.70
CA ASN A 98 -5.43 6.82 -24.76
C ASN A 98 -4.70 8.06 -24.21
N GLU A 99 -3.87 8.68 -25.06
CA GLU A 99 -3.28 9.98 -24.77
C GLU A 99 -4.38 11.04 -24.56
N GLY A 100 -4.26 11.79 -23.45
CA GLY A 100 -5.23 12.84 -23.08
C GLY A 100 -6.30 12.39 -22.09
N GLU A 101 -6.51 11.10 -21.89
CA GLU A 101 -7.33 10.60 -20.78
C GLU A 101 -6.65 10.89 -19.43
N ARG A 102 -7.47 11.15 -18.42
CA ARG A 102 -6.98 11.51 -17.09
C ARG A 102 -7.34 10.42 -16.07
N ASP A 103 -6.41 10.16 -15.15
CA ASP A 103 -6.71 9.32 -14.00
C ASP A 103 -7.61 10.09 -13.01
N LEU A 104 -8.60 9.41 -12.47
CA LEU A 104 -9.52 9.94 -11.46
C LEU A 104 -8.87 10.00 -10.08
N SER A 105 -7.85 9.19 -9.81
CA SER A 105 -7.29 9.01 -8.46
C SER A 105 -6.83 10.28 -7.74
N PRO A 106 -6.32 11.35 -8.40
CA PRO A 106 -5.97 12.61 -7.74
C PRO A 106 -7.18 13.36 -7.16
N TYR A 107 -8.36 13.15 -7.74
CA TYR A 107 -9.62 13.81 -7.36
C TYR A 107 -10.42 13.03 -6.33
N GLY A 108 -9.92 11.87 -5.91
CA GLY A 108 -10.62 10.97 -5.02
C GLY A 108 -10.02 10.86 -3.63
N ASP A 109 -10.84 10.45 -2.68
CA ASP A 109 -10.42 9.97 -1.38
C ASP A 109 -10.81 8.50 -1.23
N LEU A 110 -9.92 7.70 -0.70
CA LEU A 110 -10.14 6.29 -0.38
C LEU A 110 -9.78 6.03 1.08
N GLN A 111 -10.61 5.26 1.77
CA GLN A 111 -10.37 4.88 3.16
C GLN A 111 -10.72 3.40 3.38
N TYR A 112 -10.04 2.75 4.32
CA TYR A 112 -10.41 1.44 4.82
C TYR A 112 -10.81 1.54 6.30
N TRP A 113 -11.67 0.61 6.74
CA TRP A 113 -12.04 0.49 8.15
C TRP A 113 -11.01 -0.33 8.90
N ASP A 114 -10.31 0.33 9.83
CA ASP A 114 -9.39 -0.33 10.77
C ASP A 114 -10.18 -0.88 11.94
N THR A 115 -10.35 -2.20 11.99
CA THR A 115 -11.11 -2.89 13.04
C THR A 115 -10.44 -2.78 14.41
N SER A 116 -9.11 -2.68 14.46
CA SER A 116 -8.35 -2.58 15.70
C SER A 116 -8.52 -1.22 16.37
N GLN A 117 -8.55 -0.15 15.58
CA GLN A 117 -8.71 1.22 16.05
C GLN A 117 -10.16 1.71 15.97
N ARG A 118 -11.07 0.92 15.36
CA ARG A 118 -12.46 1.28 15.11
C ARG A 118 -12.60 2.64 14.41
N ALA A 119 -11.79 2.86 13.39
CA ALA A 119 -11.68 4.14 12.69
C ALA A 119 -11.42 3.96 11.19
N TRP A 120 -11.90 4.92 10.40
CA TRP A 120 -11.54 5.03 8.99
C TRP A 120 -10.11 5.58 8.84
N LYS A 121 -9.31 4.91 8.04
CA LYS A 121 -7.93 5.28 7.71
C LYS A 121 -7.83 5.66 6.25
N THR A 122 -7.26 6.83 6.00
CA THR A 122 -7.06 7.32 4.63
C THR A 122 -5.92 6.55 3.95
N LEU A 123 -6.15 6.17 2.70
CA LEU A 123 -5.18 5.59 1.81
C LEU A 123 -4.77 6.65 0.78
N ARG A 124 -3.50 7.04 0.81
CA ARG A 124 -2.93 8.03 -0.10
C ARG A 124 -1.50 7.63 -0.45
N GLN A 125 -1.19 7.59 -1.74
CA GLN A 125 0.16 7.34 -2.25
C GLN A 125 1.04 8.59 -2.13
N ALA A 126 2.35 8.43 -2.28
CA ALA A 126 3.29 9.54 -2.17
C ALA A 126 3.08 10.61 -3.26
N ASP A 127 2.56 10.23 -4.41
CA ASP A 127 2.20 11.11 -5.53
C ASP A 127 0.85 11.82 -5.35
N GLY A 128 0.17 11.58 -4.23
CA GLY A 128 -1.13 12.18 -3.92
C GLY A 128 -2.35 11.39 -4.45
N ASN A 129 -2.16 10.27 -5.12
CA ASN A 129 -3.24 9.44 -5.64
C ASN A 129 -3.98 8.67 -4.54
N ALA A 130 -5.29 8.45 -4.73
CA ALA A 130 -6.11 7.69 -3.79
C ALA A 130 -5.80 6.19 -3.87
N GLY A 131 -5.07 5.68 -2.88
CA GLY A 131 -4.65 4.29 -2.81
C GLY A 131 -3.55 4.05 -1.80
N GLY A 132 -3.22 2.79 -1.56
CA GLY A 132 -2.11 2.43 -0.66
C GLY A 132 -2.26 1.05 -0.04
N THR A 133 -1.27 0.68 0.75
CA THR A 133 -1.20 -0.61 1.44
C THR A 133 -2.13 -0.63 2.66
N ILE A 134 -2.78 -1.77 2.88
CA ILE A 134 -3.66 -2.03 4.02
C ILE A 134 -3.00 -3.08 4.91
N PRO A 135 -2.95 -2.88 6.23
CA PRO A 135 -2.52 -3.92 7.16
C PRO A 135 -3.38 -5.18 7.01
N GLY A 136 -2.75 -6.33 6.92
CA GLY A 136 -3.44 -7.59 6.72
C GLY A 136 -2.61 -8.81 7.12
N PRO A 137 -3.15 -10.03 6.94
CA PRO A 137 -2.41 -11.25 7.19
C PRO A 137 -1.20 -11.34 6.25
N LYS A 138 -0.13 -11.97 6.71
CA LYS A 138 1.07 -12.22 5.87
C LYS A 138 0.99 -13.53 5.09
N THR A 139 -0.01 -14.33 5.36
CA THR A 139 -0.32 -15.56 4.63
C THR A 139 -1.83 -15.72 4.51
N LEU A 140 -2.28 -16.41 3.47
CA LEU A 140 -3.70 -16.74 3.30
C LEU A 140 -3.82 -18.25 3.03
N LYS A 141 -4.40 -18.99 3.97
CA LYS A 141 -4.57 -20.43 3.88
C LYS A 141 -5.56 -20.83 2.78
N PRO A 142 -5.53 -22.09 2.30
CA PRO A 142 -6.54 -22.58 1.37
C PRO A 142 -7.96 -22.33 1.86
N ARG A 143 -8.81 -21.77 0.99
CA ARG A 143 -10.22 -21.40 1.25
C ARG A 143 -10.41 -20.27 2.28
N GLU A 144 -9.35 -19.72 2.83
CA GLU A 144 -9.43 -18.55 3.70
C GLU A 144 -9.78 -17.30 2.88
N SER A 145 -10.55 -16.41 3.49
CA SER A 145 -10.93 -15.13 2.89
C SER A 145 -10.54 -13.97 3.79
N VAL A 146 -10.11 -12.90 3.17
CA VAL A 146 -9.96 -11.60 3.82
C VAL A 146 -11.06 -10.67 3.35
N HIS A 147 -11.68 -9.97 4.30
CA HIS A 147 -12.76 -9.01 4.05
C HIS A 147 -12.30 -7.64 4.49
N VAL A 148 -12.40 -6.66 3.60
CA VAL A 148 -12.04 -5.26 3.90
C VAL A 148 -13.23 -4.38 3.60
N GLN A 149 -13.66 -3.60 4.59
CA GLN A 149 -14.64 -2.55 4.39
C GLN A 149 -13.90 -1.29 3.94
N LEU A 150 -14.32 -0.77 2.81
CA LEU A 150 -13.74 0.38 2.13
C LEU A 150 -14.82 1.45 1.92
N ARG A 151 -14.39 2.70 1.83
CA ARG A 151 -15.24 3.78 1.33
C ARG A 151 -14.44 4.74 0.48
N PHE A 152 -15.12 5.32 -0.49
CA PHE A 152 -14.52 6.32 -1.37
C PHE A 152 -15.49 7.46 -1.63
N ARG A 153 -14.95 8.55 -2.11
CA ARG A 153 -15.68 9.68 -2.69
C ARG A 153 -14.82 10.30 -3.78
N VAL A 154 -15.45 11.00 -4.70
CA VAL A 154 -14.78 11.77 -5.75
C VAL A 154 -15.22 13.21 -5.63
N GLY A 155 -14.25 14.12 -5.64
CA GLY A 155 -14.47 15.57 -5.48
C GLY A 155 -15.27 16.19 -6.62
N GLU A 156 -15.86 17.33 -6.36
CA GLU A 156 -16.63 18.11 -7.35
C GLU A 156 -15.72 18.76 -8.42
N ASP A 157 -14.43 18.84 -8.14
CA ASP A 157 -13.38 19.39 -9.00
C ASP A 157 -12.92 18.42 -10.10
N LEU A 158 -13.46 17.18 -10.13
CA LEU A 158 -13.21 16.25 -11.23
C LEU A 158 -13.71 16.86 -12.55
N PRO A 159 -12.85 17.07 -13.56
CA PRO A 159 -13.29 17.52 -14.88
C PRO A 159 -14.15 16.45 -15.56
N LEU A 160 -15.38 16.79 -15.95
CA LEU A 160 -16.29 15.88 -16.69
C LEU A 160 -16.31 16.22 -18.19
N ASP A 161 -15.15 16.57 -18.75
CA ASP A 161 -14.97 16.85 -20.16
C ASP A 161 -14.78 15.57 -21.01
N HIS A 162 -14.66 14.40 -20.36
CA HIS A 162 -14.62 13.07 -20.96
C HIS A 162 -15.24 12.02 -20.02
N ASN A 163 -15.46 10.83 -20.55
CA ASN A 163 -15.96 9.72 -19.77
C ASN A 163 -14.82 9.05 -19.02
N TYR A 164 -15.02 8.77 -17.71
CA TYR A 164 -14.11 7.98 -16.90
C TYR A 164 -14.60 6.53 -16.85
N ASP A 165 -13.74 5.60 -17.22
CA ASP A 165 -13.89 4.19 -16.87
C ASP A 165 -13.35 3.98 -15.45
N ALA A 166 -14.13 4.47 -14.48
CA ALA A 166 -13.71 4.58 -13.10
C ALA A 166 -13.87 3.26 -12.34
N PHE A 167 -12.95 2.99 -11.44
CA PHE A 167 -12.98 1.81 -10.59
C PHE A 167 -12.47 2.08 -9.18
N THR A 168 -12.86 1.23 -8.26
CA THR A 168 -12.21 1.07 -6.96
C THR A 168 -12.08 -0.41 -6.65
N GLY A 169 -11.03 -0.79 -5.92
CA GLY A 169 -10.82 -2.21 -5.64
C GLY A 169 -9.76 -2.48 -4.61
N LEU A 170 -9.76 -3.73 -4.17
CA LEU A 170 -8.78 -4.35 -3.28
C LEU A 170 -7.93 -5.31 -4.09
N THR A 171 -6.62 -5.21 -3.96
CA THR A 171 -5.63 -6.11 -4.56
C THR A 171 -4.94 -6.90 -3.45
N GLY A 172 -4.81 -8.20 -3.66
CA GLY A 172 -3.94 -9.06 -2.85
C GLY A 172 -2.76 -9.50 -3.70
N THR A 173 -1.55 -9.28 -3.21
CA THR A 173 -0.31 -9.70 -3.87
C THR A 173 0.34 -10.79 -3.03
N PHE A 174 0.97 -11.78 -3.64
CA PHE A 174 1.66 -12.88 -2.96
C PHE A 174 2.82 -13.41 -3.79
N ILE A 175 3.75 -14.14 -3.14
CA ILE A 175 4.83 -14.83 -3.84
C ILE A 175 4.33 -16.16 -4.36
N ASP A 176 4.51 -16.38 -5.66
CA ASP A 176 4.30 -17.65 -6.35
C ASP A 176 5.58 -18.05 -7.09
N ARG A 177 5.53 -19.15 -7.80
CA ARG A 177 6.65 -19.69 -8.57
C ARG A 177 6.21 -20.05 -9.98
N TYR A 178 6.90 -19.48 -10.95
CA TYR A 178 6.79 -19.89 -12.34
C TYR A 178 8.05 -20.66 -12.75
N ARG A 179 7.89 -21.96 -13.04
CA ARG A 179 9.01 -22.90 -13.21
C ARG A 179 9.90 -22.86 -11.95
N ASP A 180 11.16 -22.43 -12.09
CA ASP A 180 12.14 -22.37 -10.98
C ASP A 180 12.37 -20.95 -10.45
N THR A 181 11.58 -19.98 -10.88
CA THR A 181 11.72 -18.57 -10.50
C THR A 181 10.59 -18.13 -9.57
N ASP A 182 10.96 -17.61 -8.40
CA ASP A 182 10.01 -16.93 -7.50
C ASP A 182 9.60 -15.60 -8.13
N CYS A 183 8.30 -15.30 -8.12
CA CYS A 183 7.72 -14.14 -8.75
C CYS A 183 6.50 -13.66 -7.96
N THR A 184 6.10 -12.43 -8.15
CA THR A 184 4.87 -11.88 -7.55
C THR A 184 3.67 -12.17 -8.44
N SER A 185 2.57 -12.59 -7.81
CA SER A 185 1.26 -12.75 -8.44
C SER A 185 0.21 -12.02 -7.63
N ASP A 186 -0.90 -11.69 -8.26
CA ASP A 186 -1.97 -10.93 -7.61
C ASP A 186 -3.35 -11.46 -7.98
N GLY A 187 -4.35 -10.95 -7.25
CA GLY A 187 -5.75 -11.08 -7.58
C GLY A 187 -6.50 -9.87 -7.05
N VAL A 188 -7.57 -9.52 -7.73
CA VAL A 188 -8.29 -8.27 -7.48
C VAL A 188 -9.78 -8.49 -7.20
N ALA A 189 -10.32 -7.67 -6.30
CA ALA A 189 -11.74 -7.48 -6.06
C ALA A 189 -12.10 -6.06 -6.49
N VAL A 190 -12.52 -5.87 -7.74
CA VAL A 190 -12.75 -4.56 -8.35
C VAL A 190 -14.24 -4.35 -8.63
N GLY A 191 -14.67 -3.08 -8.59
CA GLY A 191 -15.97 -2.65 -9.10
C GLY A 191 -15.85 -1.33 -9.83
N GLY A 192 -16.48 -1.27 -11.01
CA GLY A 192 -16.55 -0.08 -11.83
C GLY A 192 -17.73 0.82 -11.46
N PHE A 193 -17.65 2.10 -11.79
CA PHE A 193 -18.72 3.08 -11.61
C PHE A 193 -18.56 4.28 -12.55
N TYR A 194 -19.61 5.07 -12.71
CA TYR A 194 -19.59 6.31 -13.50
C TYR A 194 -19.77 7.52 -12.57
N PRO A 195 -18.82 8.49 -12.57
CA PRO A 195 -19.00 9.75 -11.84
C PRO A 195 -20.00 10.67 -12.56
N ARG A 196 -20.89 11.32 -11.78
CA ARG A 196 -21.92 12.25 -12.30
C ARG A 196 -22.00 13.50 -11.44
N LYS A 197 -22.31 14.63 -12.06
CA LYS A 197 -22.73 15.84 -11.30
C LYS A 197 -24.04 15.58 -10.60
N GLY A 198 -24.19 16.13 -9.39
CA GLY A 198 -25.44 16.16 -8.64
C GLY A 198 -26.41 17.20 -9.18
#